data_0e857d470325847416caae5a5f9ce6de
#
_entry.id   0e857d470325847416caae5a5f9ce6de
#
_cell.length_a   1.000
_cell.length_b   1.000
_cell.length_c   1.000
_cell.angle_alpha   90.00
_cell.angle_beta   90.00
_cell.angle_gamma   90.00
#
_symmetry.space_group_name_H-M   'P 1'
#
loop_
_entity.id
_entity.type
_entity.pdbx_description
1 polymer ?
#
loop_
_entity_poly.entity_id
_entity_poly.type
_entity_poly.pdbx_seq_one_letter_code
_entity_poly.pdbx_strand_id
1 'polypeptide(L)'
;VPFYLSQPIGMPGEMTYHEKSSTEASPLNRALPGYDTEDTVALLYEAALRKTFEEMETDWHRNDHDLQTLVVPLAENCYYSGIPEEEVTRRTIMRYYKRKNPMLIREMIRNVYKECKGVPKGSCLTKEQRLSLQMDEFMNRRYEFRYNTQIGEVEYRERFSFQFYFHPIDKRAQNSIMLDAQSEGIGVWDRDIDRYLHSNRVPIYNPLEEFLFHLPHWDGKDRIHALANRVPCKNPHWELLFHRWFLNMVSHWRGVDKMHANNTSPILVGRQGTHKSTFCREMIPPALRAYYTDSIDFSHKRDAELYLNRFALINIDEFDQITLPQQGFLKHILQKPVVNLRKPHGRSVLELQRYASFIGTSNQKDLLTDPSGSRRFICIEVTGNIDTTQPIDYEQLYAQAMHEIHHGERYWFDSEDEQIMTENNREFEQTPA
;
A
#
# COMPACT_ATOMS: atom_id res chain seq x y z
N VAL A 1 28.59 6.80 -20.96
CA VAL A 1 28.45 5.69 -21.91
C VAL A 1 27.06 5.79 -22.49
N PRO A 2 26.90 6.00 -23.80
CA PRO A 2 25.59 6.29 -24.38
C PRO A 2 24.79 5.01 -24.58
N PHE A 3 23.52 5.01 -24.18
CA PHE A 3 22.56 3.98 -24.56
C PHE A 3 21.99 4.25 -25.94
N TYR A 4 22.11 3.28 -26.78
CA TYR A 4 21.59 3.23 -28.15
C TYR A 4 20.06 3.26 -28.18
N LEU A 5 19.52 4.20 -28.93
CA LEU A 5 18.15 4.19 -29.43
C LEU A 5 18.04 3.12 -30.52
N SER A 6 17.24 2.09 -30.30
CA SER A 6 16.77 1.19 -31.36
C SER A 6 15.42 1.67 -31.89
N GLN A 7 15.37 1.84 -33.21
CA GLN A 7 14.21 2.28 -33.99
C GLN A 7 13.06 1.26 -33.96
N PRO A 8 11.83 1.70 -34.17
CA PRO A 8 10.67 0.81 -34.23
C PRO A 8 10.63 0.03 -35.54
N ILE A 9 10.52 -1.28 -35.43
CA ILE A 9 10.23 -2.20 -36.55
C ILE A 9 8.71 -2.18 -36.81
N GLY A 10 8.41 -2.09 -38.09
CA GLY A 10 7.07 -1.89 -38.63
C GLY A 10 5.99 -2.87 -38.20
N MET A 11 4.78 -2.36 -38.23
CA MET A 11 3.54 -3.12 -38.08
C MET A 11 3.38 -4.18 -39.17
N PRO A 12 2.97 -5.39 -38.81
CA PRO A 12 2.25 -6.27 -39.72
C PRO A 12 0.75 -6.26 -39.41
N GLY A 13 -0.01 -6.12 -40.45
CA GLY A 13 -1.37 -6.45 -40.81
C GLY A 13 -2.38 -6.84 -39.72
N GLU A 14 -3.55 -6.29 -39.93
CA GLU A 14 -4.81 -6.64 -39.29
C GLU A 14 -5.00 -8.17 -39.19
N MET A 15 -4.93 -8.68 -37.96
CA MET A 15 -5.49 -9.98 -37.64
C MET A 15 -6.90 -9.78 -37.08
N THR A 16 -7.88 -10.06 -37.95
CA THR A 16 -9.27 -10.25 -37.57
C THR A 16 -9.35 -11.33 -36.48
N TYR A 17 -9.66 -10.92 -35.26
CA TYR A 17 -10.05 -11.85 -34.21
C TYR A 17 -11.42 -12.42 -34.54
N HIS A 18 -11.42 -13.63 -35.09
CA HIS A 18 -12.59 -14.49 -34.99
C HIS A 18 -12.72 -14.89 -33.52
N GLU A 19 -13.72 -14.36 -32.83
CA GLU A 19 -14.26 -14.94 -31.60
C GLU A 19 -14.68 -16.38 -31.87
N LYS A 20 -13.79 -17.31 -31.57
CA LYS A 20 -14.21 -18.69 -31.30
C LYS A 20 -14.70 -18.71 -29.85
N SER A 21 -16.00 -18.61 -29.67
CA SER A 21 -16.67 -19.11 -28.47
C SER A 21 -16.40 -20.62 -28.40
N SER A 22 -15.31 -20.98 -27.72
CA SER A 22 -15.11 -22.34 -27.28
C SER A 22 -15.89 -22.55 -25.99
N THR A 23 -17.21 -22.72 -26.11
CA THR A 23 -17.93 -23.62 -25.23
C THR A 23 -17.33 -24.99 -25.47
N GLU A 24 -16.29 -25.35 -24.72
CA GLU A 24 -15.86 -26.74 -24.67
C GLU A 24 -17.03 -27.53 -24.11
N ALA A 25 -17.71 -28.20 -24.99
CA ALA A 25 -18.73 -29.17 -24.63
C ALA A 25 -18.10 -30.19 -23.68
N SER A 26 -18.77 -30.47 -22.56
CA SER A 26 -18.50 -31.59 -21.68
C SER A 26 -18.11 -32.82 -22.49
N PRO A 27 -17.18 -33.68 -22.03
CA PRO A 27 -16.84 -34.92 -22.69
C PRO A 27 -18.05 -35.79 -23.08
N LEU A 28 -19.16 -35.66 -22.35
CA LEU A 28 -20.44 -36.30 -22.66
C LEU A 28 -21.12 -35.79 -23.93
N ASN A 29 -20.83 -34.60 -24.42
CA ASN A 29 -21.39 -34.07 -25.68
C ASN A 29 -20.61 -34.51 -26.93
N ARG A 30 -19.50 -35.24 -26.77
CA ARG A 30 -18.84 -35.96 -27.83
C ARG A 30 -19.29 -37.43 -27.83
N ALA A 31 -20.56 -37.66 -28.07
CA ALA A 31 -21.04 -39.01 -28.34
C ALA A 31 -20.25 -39.57 -29.54
N LEU A 32 -19.48 -40.63 -29.32
CA LEU A 32 -18.95 -41.44 -30.39
C LEU A 32 -20.14 -41.99 -31.17
N PRO A 33 -20.17 -41.95 -32.52
CA PRO A 33 -21.28 -42.46 -33.29
C PRO A 33 -21.45 -43.95 -32.97
N GLY A 34 -22.59 -44.33 -32.35
CA GLY A 34 -22.96 -45.71 -32.11
C GLY A 34 -22.98 -46.22 -30.66
N TYR A 35 -22.68 -45.36 -29.65
CA TYR A 35 -22.79 -45.73 -28.23
C TYR A 35 -23.96 -44.99 -27.58
N ASP A 36 -24.78 -45.70 -26.80
CA ASP A 36 -25.79 -45.08 -25.95
C ASP A 36 -25.11 -44.24 -24.87
N THR A 37 -25.68 -43.08 -24.51
CA THR A 37 -25.14 -42.15 -23.52
C THR A 37 -24.99 -42.80 -22.14
N GLU A 38 -25.85 -43.77 -21.81
CA GLU A 38 -25.82 -44.51 -20.56
C GLU A 38 -24.63 -45.46 -20.45
N ASP A 39 -24.23 -46.10 -21.54
CA ASP A 39 -23.04 -46.95 -21.64
C ASP A 39 -21.75 -46.13 -21.51
N THR A 40 -21.70 -44.95 -22.12
CA THR A 40 -20.56 -44.05 -22.02
C THR A 40 -20.33 -43.56 -20.59
N VAL A 41 -21.37 -43.19 -19.85
CA VAL A 41 -21.30 -42.79 -18.43
C VAL A 41 -20.85 -43.97 -17.57
N ALA A 42 -21.29 -45.19 -17.87
CA ALA A 42 -20.84 -46.38 -17.14
C ALA A 42 -19.33 -46.61 -17.30
N LEU A 43 -18.82 -46.52 -18.51
CA LEU A 43 -17.38 -46.68 -18.78
C LEU A 43 -16.53 -45.59 -18.10
N LEU A 44 -16.98 -44.33 -18.13
CA LEU A 44 -16.30 -43.22 -17.44
C LEU A 44 -16.29 -43.39 -15.92
N TYR A 45 -17.40 -43.88 -15.35
CA TYR A 45 -17.48 -44.15 -13.91
C TYR A 45 -16.51 -45.27 -13.50
N GLU A 46 -16.46 -46.40 -14.24
CA GLU A 46 -15.54 -47.48 -13.95
C GLU A 46 -14.06 -47.05 -14.14
N ALA A 47 -13.78 -46.21 -15.12
CA ALA A 47 -12.45 -45.64 -15.31
C ALA A 47 -12.05 -44.73 -14.16
N ALA A 48 -12.97 -43.86 -13.69
CA ALA A 48 -12.75 -42.99 -12.49
C ALA A 48 -12.56 -43.81 -11.25
N LEU A 49 -13.32 -44.89 -11.08
CA LEU A 49 -13.19 -45.80 -9.95
C LEU A 49 -11.83 -46.53 -9.94
N ARG A 50 -11.36 -47.04 -11.10
CA ARG A 50 -10.02 -47.62 -11.21
C ARG A 50 -8.93 -46.64 -10.83
N LYS A 51 -8.98 -45.46 -11.41
CA LYS A 51 -8.03 -44.40 -11.11
C LYS A 51 -7.98 -44.08 -9.62
N THR A 52 -9.14 -44.04 -8.95
CA THR A 52 -9.24 -43.79 -7.51
C THR A 52 -8.51 -44.87 -6.72
N PHE A 53 -8.66 -46.14 -7.07
CA PHE A 53 -7.96 -47.24 -6.41
C PHE A 53 -6.45 -47.24 -6.67
N GLU A 54 -6.04 -46.88 -7.89
CA GLU A 54 -4.62 -46.70 -8.23
C GLU A 54 -3.99 -45.59 -7.41
N GLU A 55 -4.64 -44.44 -7.29
CA GLU A 55 -4.20 -43.29 -6.47
C GLU A 55 -4.17 -43.59 -4.97
N MET A 56 -5.05 -44.47 -4.49
CA MET A 56 -5.06 -44.91 -3.10
C MET A 56 -4.06 -46.05 -2.81
N GLU A 57 -3.33 -46.52 -3.80
CA GLU A 57 -2.41 -47.67 -3.72
C GLU A 57 -3.08 -48.95 -3.12
N THR A 58 -4.39 -49.11 -3.37
CA THR A 58 -5.21 -50.18 -2.84
C THR A 58 -5.77 -51.08 -3.91
N ASP A 59 -5.94 -52.35 -3.59
CA ASP A 59 -6.54 -53.33 -4.52
C ASP A 59 -8.04 -53.13 -4.65
N TRP A 60 -8.50 -52.76 -5.83
CA TRP A 60 -9.90 -52.51 -6.14
C TRP A 60 -10.80 -53.75 -6.05
N HIS A 61 -10.22 -54.93 -5.97
CA HIS A 61 -10.96 -56.17 -5.76
C HIS A 61 -11.30 -56.47 -4.26
N ARG A 62 -10.63 -55.76 -3.32
CA ARG A 62 -10.96 -55.86 -1.91
C ARG A 62 -12.18 -55.07 -1.56
N ASN A 63 -13.11 -55.72 -0.90
CA ASN A 63 -14.39 -55.16 -0.52
C ASN A 63 -14.45 -54.55 0.90
N ASP A 64 -13.34 -54.31 1.56
CA ASP A 64 -13.21 -53.93 2.97
C ASP A 64 -12.77 -52.47 3.21
N HIS A 65 -12.71 -51.65 2.12
CA HIS A 65 -12.32 -50.25 2.23
C HIS A 65 -13.29 -49.40 3.04
N ASP A 66 -12.76 -48.45 3.83
CA ASP A 66 -13.59 -47.45 4.46
C ASP A 66 -14.24 -46.55 3.37
N LEU A 67 -15.56 -46.58 3.35
CA LEU A 67 -16.31 -45.87 2.31
C LEU A 67 -16.16 -44.36 2.39
N GLN A 68 -15.78 -43.81 3.57
CA GLN A 68 -15.51 -42.38 3.71
C GLN A 68 -14.24 -41.96 3.01
N THR A 69 -13.21 -42.78 3.08
CA THR A 69 -11.94 -42.52 2.38
C THR A 69 -12.03 -42.77 0.88
N LEU A 70 -12.95 -43.59 0.42
CA LEU A 70 -13.14 -43.92 -1.00
C LEU A 70 -14.04 -42.94 -1.74
N VAL A 71 -15.17 -42.54 -1.12
CA VAL A 71 -16.22 -41.74 -1.81
C VAL A 71 -15.75 -40.36 -2.23
N VAL A 72 -14.91 -39.71 -1.41
CA VAL A 72 -14.40 -38.37 -1.72
C VAL A 72 -13.50 -38.37 -2.96
N PRO A 73 -12.40 -39.13 -3.04
CA PRO A 73 -11.55 -39.14 -4.22
C PRO A 73 -12.25 -39.71 -5.46
N LEU A 74 -13.19 -40.65 -5.29
CA LEU A 74 -14.00 -41.15 -6.39
C LEU A 74 -14.90 -40.05 -6.96
N ALA A 75 -15.58 -39.29 -6.12
CA ALA A 75 -16.42 -38.19 -6.55
C ALA A 75 -15.61 -37.08 -7.27
N GLU A 76 -14.40 -36.79 -6.79
CA GLU A 76 -13.46 -35.88 -7.46
C GLU A 76 -13.08 -36.36 -8.85
N ASN A 77 -12.66 -37.62 -8.99
CA ASN A 77 -12.29 -38.21 -10.27
C ASN A 77 -13.49 -38.25 -11.23
N CYS A 78 -14.68 -38.53 -10.74
CA CYS A 78 -15.92 -38.49 -11.52
C CYS A 78 -16.27 -37.06 -11.98
N TYR A 79 -16.13 -36.07 -11.10
CA TYR A 79 -16.36 -34.66 -11.47
C TYR A 79 -15.45 -34.24 -12.62
N TYR A 80 -14.16 -34.49 -12.50
CA TYR A 80 -13.19 -34.15 -13.55
C TYR A 80 -13.33 -35.01 -14.84
N SER A 81 -14.00 -36.14 -14.75
CA SER A 81 -14.38 -36.92 -15.91
C SER A 81 -15.68 -36.43 -16.58
N GLY A 82 -16.30 -35.38 -16.05
CA GLY A 82 -17.52 -34.78 -16.57
C GLY A 82 -18.79 -35.59 -16.32
N ILE A 83 -18.79 -36.49 -15.33
CA ILE A 83 -19.96 -37.29 -14.98
C ILE A 83 -20.89 -36.41 -14.11
N PRO A 84 -22.22 -36.35 -14.38
CA PRO A 84 -23.16 -35.58 -13.56
C PRO A 84 -23.26 -36.11 -12.13
N GLU A 85 -23.44 -35.20 -11.14
CA GLU A 85 -23.58 -35.53 -9.70
C GLU A 85 -24.62 -36.64 -9.45
N GLU A 86 -25.77 -36.54 -10.12
CA GLU A 86 -26.85 -37.51 -9.95
C GLU A 86 -26.46 -38.93 -10.37
N GLU A 87 -25.72 -39.07 -11.47
CA GLU A 87 -25.24 -40.35 -11.96
C GLU A 87 -24.16 -40.96 -11.07
N VAL A 88 -23.23 -40.16 -10.58
CA VAL A 88 -22.21 -40.61 -9.62
C VAL A 88 -22.90 -41.08 -8.33
N THR A 89 -23.87 -40.31 -7.85
CA THR A 89 -24.63 -40.65 -6.65
C THR A 89 -25.40 -41.97 -6.83
N ARG A 90 -26.12 -42.13 -7.97
CA ARG A 90 -26.89 -43.35 -8.29
C ARG A 90 -25.97 -44.57 -8.32
N ARG A 91 -24.87 -44.51 -9.10
CA ARG A 91 -23.96 -45.63 -9.27
C ARG A 91 -23.19 -45.99 -8.01
N THR A 92 -22.73 -45.01 -7.25
CA THR A 92 -22.04 -45.23 -5.97
C THR A 92 -22.97 -45.85 -4.93
N ILE A 93 -24.21 -45.36 -4.82
CA ILE A 93 -25.22 -45.98 -3.91
C ILE A 93 -25.53 -47.39 -4.35
N MET A 94 -25.78 -47.67 -5.64
CA MET A 94 -26.06 -49.02 -6.13
C MET A 94 -24.91 -49.98 -5.84
N ARG A 95 -23.65 -49.56 -5.97
CA ARG A 95 -22.47 -50.39 -5.72
C ARG A 95 -22.27 -50.69 -4.23
N TYR A 96 -22.57 -49.71 -3.36
CA TYR A 96 -22.21 -49.76 -1.94
C TYR A 96 -23.41 -49.71 -0.99
N TYR A 97 -24.66 -49.90 -1.46
CA TYR A 97 -25.89 -49.72 -0.67
C TYR A 97 -25.96 -50.59 0.59
N LYS A 98 -25.32 -51.77 0.62
CA LYS A 98 -25.28 -52.66 1.75
C LYS A 98 -24.34 -52.23 2.87
N ARG A 99 -23.52 -51.23 2.69
CA ARG A 99 -22.41 -50.86 3.57
C ARG A 99 -22.60 -49.57 4.31
N LYS A 100 -23.32 -48.59 3.77
CA LYS A 100 -23.56 -47.29 4.40
C LYS A 100 -24.92 -46.68 4.01
N ASN A 101 -25.33 -45.71 4.86
CA ASN A 101 -26.55 -44.94 4.63
C ASN A 101 -26.44 -44.17 3.29
N PRO A 102 -27.38 -44.40 2.35
CA PRO A 102 -27.41 -43.71 1.06
C PRO A 102 -27.45 -42.18 1.15
N MET A 103 -28.02 -41.63 2.23
CA MET A 103 -28.08 -40.18 2.46
C MET A 103 -26.68 -39.61 2.71
N LEU A 104 -25.85 -40.34 3.46
CA LEU A 104 -24.47 -39.91 3.73
C LEU A 104 -23.61 -39.90 2.46
N ILE A 105 -23.75 -40.96 1.62
CA ILE A 105 -23.05 -41.02 0.31
C ILE A 105 -23.45 -39.84 -0.58
N ARG A 106 -24.73 -39.52 -0.63
CA ARG A 106 -25.25 -38.39 -1.42
C ARG A 106 -24.71 -37.07 -0.92
N GLU A 107 -24.68 -36.87 0.39
CA GLU A 107 -24.16 -35.65 0.98
C GLU A 107 -22.65 -35.45 0.72
N MET A 108 -21.88 -36.52 0.86
CA MET A 108 -20.43 -36.50 0.56
C MET A 108 -20.17 -36.14 -0.92
N ILE A 109 -20.84 -36.77 -1.87
CA ILE A 109 -20.70 -36.49 -3.30
C ILE A 109 -21.11 -35.05 -3.62
N ARG A 110 -22.23 -34.59 -3.07
CA ARG A 110 -22.69 -33.20 -3.23
C ARG A 110 -21.67 -32.18 -2.74
N ASN A 111 -21.06 -32.41 -1.61
CA ASN A 111 -20.07 -31.53 -1.03
C ASN A 111 -18.81 -31.47 -1.94
N VAL A 112 -18.34 -32.62 -2.42
CA VAL A 112 -17.22 -32.68 -3.38
C VAL A 112 -17.53 -31.92 -4.67
N TYR A 113 -18.73 -32.11 -5.25
CA TYR A 113 -19.12 -31.40 -6.47
C TYR A 113 -19.23 -29.88 -6.28
N LYS A 114 -19.63 -29.42 -5.08
CA LYS A 114 -19.61 -28.00 -4.76
C LYS A 114 -18.17 -27.47 -4.64
N GLU A 115 -17.31 -28.24 -3.99
CA GLU A 115 -15.92 -27.86 -3.76
C GLU A 115 -15.10 -27.87 -5.06
N CYS A 116 -15.37 -28.79 -5.99
CA CYS A 116 -14.70 -28.87 -7.28
C CYS A 116 -15.19 -27.83 -8.31
N LYS A 117 -16.32 -27.18 -8.07
CA LYS A 117 -16.90 -26.21 -8.99
C LYS A 117 -16.00 -24.99 -9.17
N GLY A 118 -15.51 -24.80 -10.40
CA GLY A 118 -14.58 -23.69 -10.72
C GLY A 118 -13.10 -24.03 -10.57
N VAL A 119 -12.74 -25.26 -10.16
CA VAL A 119 -11.35 -25.73 -10.05
C VAL A 119 -10.88 -26.39 -11.36
N PRO A 120 -9.74 -26.03 -11.96
CA PRO A 120 -9.26 -26.64 -13.20
C PRO A 120 -8.94 -28.13 -13.04
N LYS A 121 -9.21 -28.91 -14.12
CA LYS A 121 -8.91 -30.34 -14.21
C LYS A 121 -7.40 -30.58 -14.09
N GLY A 122 -6.99 -31.42 -13.15
CA GLY A 122 -5.61 -31.90 -13.05
C GLY A 122 -4.82 -31.48 -11.82
N SER A 123 -5.39 -30.69 -10.93
CA SER A 123 -4.77 -30.37 -9.63
C SER A 123 -5.55 -31.04 -8.49
N CYS A 124 -5.04 -32.15 -7.99
CA CYS A 124 -5.36 -32.59 -6.63
C CYS A 124 -4.83 -31.50 -5.68
N LEU A 125 -5.61 -30.45 -5.48
CA LEU A 125 -5.26 -29.41 -4.51
C LEU A 125 -5.29 -30.02 -3.12
N THR A 126 -4.22 -29.84 -2.37
CA THR A 126 -4.23 -30.19 -0.96
C THR A 126 -5.29 -29.36 -0.22
N LYS A 127 -5.66 -29.78 0.97
CA LYS A 127 -6.59 -29.04 1.82
C LYS A 127 -6.13 -27.59 2.04
N GLU A 128 -4.84 -27.41 2.22
CA GLU A 128 -4.19 -26.10 2.43
C GLU A 128 -4.24 -25.23 1.16
N GLN A 129 -4.03 -25.84 -0.01
CA GLN A 129 -4.15 -25.11 -1.29
C GLN A 129 -5.59 -24.68 -1.56
N ARG A 130 -6.56 -25.53 -1.32
CA ARG A 130 -7.99 -25.20 -1.42
C ARG A 130 -8.36 -24.05 -0.49
N LEU A 131 -7.96 -24.15 0.78
CA LEU A 131 -8.20 -23.09 1.77
C LEU A 131 -7.60 -21.75 1.33
N SER A 132 -6.37 -21.79 0.80
CA SER A 132 -5.69 -20.58 0.31
C SER A 132 -6.44 -19.92 -0.84
N LEU A 133 -6.96 -20.71 -1.79
CA LEU A 133 -7.74 -20.17 -2.93
C LEU A 133 -9.11 -19.64 -2.49
N GLN A 134 -9.80 -20.34 -1.61
CA GLN A 134 -11.10 -19.89 -1.07
C GLN A 134 -10.95 -18.60 -0.28
N MET A 135 -9.89 -18.50 0.53
CA MET A 135 -9.59 -17.29 1.30
C MET A 135 -9.25 -16.12 0.37
N ASP A 136 -8.46 -16.37 -0.68
CA ASP A 136 -8.08 -15.34 -1.65
C ASP A 136 -9.31 -14.80 -2.39
N GLU A 137 -10.18 -15.68 -2.86
CA GLU A 137 -11.45 -15.30 -3.49
C GLU A 137 -12.34 -14.49 -2.54
N PHE A 138 -12.53 -14.97 -1.30
CA PHE A 138 -13.34 -14.30 -0.29
C PHE A 138 -12.80 -12.90 0.01
N MET A 139 -11.50 -12.77 0.29
CA MET A 139 -10.87 -11.51 0.63
C MET A 139 -10.99 -10.50 -0.52
N ASN A 140 -10.67 -10.92 -1.75
CA ASN A 140 -10.75 -10.04 -2.92
C ASN A 140 -12.19 -9.67 -3.31
N ARG A 141 -13.16 -10.53 -3.05
CA ARG A 141 -14.58 -10.28 -3.35
C ARG A 141 -15.21 -9.29 -2.37
N ARG A 142 -14.90 -9.37 -1.08
CA ARG A 142 -15.55 -8.56 -0.04
C ARG A 142 -14.77 -7.31 0.34
N TYR A 143 -13.45 -7.34 0.26
CA TYR A 143 -12.57 -6.28 0.78
C TYR A 143 -11.60 -5.79 -0.27
N GLU A 144 -11.14 -4.58 -0.08
CA GLU A 144 -9.93 -4.04 -0.68
C GLU A 144 -8.92 -3.78 0.42
N PHE A 145 -7.70 -4.26 0.20
CA PHE A 145 -6.59 -4.07 1.14
C PHE A 145 -5.46 -3.30 0.46
N ARG A 146 -4.70 -2.58 1.27
CA ARG A 146 -3.43 -2.00 0.88
C ARG A 146 -2.50 -1.89 2.09
N TYR A 147 -1.22 -2.09 1.88
CA TYR A 147 -0.21 -1.85 2.91
C TYR A 147 0.31 -0.42 2.78
N ASN A 148 -0.08 0.46 3.70
CA ASN A 148 0.34 1.85 3.72
C ASN A 148 1.75 1.97 4.31
N THR A 149 2.73 2.32 3.46
CA THR A 149 4.15 2.39 3.85
C THR A 149 4.46 3.50 4.83
N GLN A 150 3.68 4.59 4.84
CA GLN A 150 3.87 5.74 5.73
C GLN A 150 3.53 5.41 7.18
N ILE A 151 2.40 4.75 7.40
CA ILE A 151 1.99 4.34 8.75
C ILE A 151 2.52 2.96 9.12
N GLY A 152 2.96 2.16 8.14
CA GLY A 152 3.46 0.80 8.33
C GLY A 152 2.39 -0.22 8.69
N GLU A 153 1.14 0.02 8.28
CA GLU A 153 -0.03 -0.78 8.60
C GLU A 153 -0.82 -1.15 7.36
N VAL A 154 -1.57 -2.24 7.46
CA VAL A 154 -2.54 -2.61 6.44
C VAL A 154 -3.80 -1.77 6.65
N GLU A 155 -4.28 -1.18 5.57
CA GLU A 155 -5.57 -0.50 5.50
C GLU A 155 -6.54 -1.33 4.67
N TYR A 156 -7.83 -1.25 4.99
CA TYR A 156 -8.88 -1.93 4.28
C TYR A 156 -10.13 -1.08 4.11
N ARG A 157 -10.95 -1.45 3.15
CA ARG A 157 -12.36 -1.03 3.03
C ARG A 157 -13.20 -2.18 2.50
N GLU A 158 -14.48 -2.18 2.81
CA GLU A 158 -15.44 -3.13 2.23
C GLU A 158 -15.90 -2.66 0.85
N ARG A 159 -15.87 -3.56 -0.15
CA ARG A 159 -16.19 -3.21 -1.55
C ARG A 159 -17.62 -2.73 -1.76
N PHE A 160 -18.57 -3.25 -0.99
CA PHE A 160 -20.00 -2.99 -1.16
C PHE A 160 -20.60 -2.19 0.00
N SER A 161 -19.76 -1.48 0.75
CA SER A 161 -20.22 -0.58 1.80
C SER A 161 -20.23 0.87 1.30
N PHE A 162 -20.99 1.73 1.99
CA PHE A 162 -20.94 3.17 1.77
C PHE A 162 -19.68 3.84 2.36
N GLN A 163 -18.72 3.04 2.84
CA GLN A 163 -17.43 3.53 3.34
C GLN A 163 -16.43 3.64 2.17
N PHE A 164 -16.24 4.86 1.70
CA PHE A 164 -15.33 5.12 0.58
C PHE A 164 -13.86 5.20 0.99
N TYR A 165 -13.58 5.34 2.29
CA TYR A 165 -12.23 5.54 2.82
C TYR A 165 -11.63 4.24 3.32
N PHE A 166 -10.31 4.13 3.15
CA PHE A 166 -9.54 3.08 3.77
C PHE A 166 -9.30 3.39 5.25
N HIS A 167 -9.38 2.38 6.09
CA HIS A 167 -9.12 2.45 7.52
C HIS A 167 -8.02 1.47 7.91
N PRO A 168 -7.11 1.82 8.85
CA PRO A 168 -6.17 0.86 9.41
C PRO A 168 -6.93 -0.34 9.97
N ILE A 169 -6.40 -1.55 9.72
CA ILE A 169 -7.01 -2.77 10.22
C ILE A 169 -6.60 -3.00 11.67
N ASP A 170 -7.56 -2.98 12.56
CA ASP A 170 -7.37 -3.31 13.97
C ASP A 170 -7.72 -4.79 14.26
N LYS A 171 -7.47 -5.24 15.48
CA LYS A 171 -7.77 -6.61 15.88
C LYS A 171 -9.25 -6.95 15.81
N ARG A 172 -10.13 -5.96 16.01
CA ARG A 172 -11.58 -6.15 15.89
C ARG A 172 -11.98 -6.41 14.43
N ALA A 173 -11.44 -5.64 13.50
CA ALA A 173 -11.67 -5.84 12.07
C ALA A 173 -11.16 -7.21 11.61
N GLN A 174 -9.94 -7.61 12.02
CA GLN A 174 -9.40 -8.95 11.72
C GLN A 174 -10.34 -10.07 12.19
N ASN A 175 -10.84 -9.96 13.42
CA ASN A 175 -11.76 -10.95 13.97
C ASN A 175 -13.11 -10.97 13.23
N SER A 176 -13.62 -9.81 12.80
CA SER A 176 -14.85 -9.74 12.00
C SER A 176 -14.65 -10.40 10.64
N ILE A 177 -13.56 -10.14 9.95
CA ILE A 177 -13.20 -10.76 8.67
C ILE A 177 -13.12 -12.29 8.83
N MET A 178 -12.52 -12.79 9.91
CA MET A 178 -12.41 -14.21 10.19
C MET A 178 -13.80 -14.84 10.38
N LEU A 179 -14.65 -14.22 11.20
CA LEU A 179 -16.03 -14.71 11.46
C LEU A 179 -16.87 -14.69 10.18
N ASP A 180 -16.74 -13.68 9.35
CA ASP A 180 -17.42 -13.59 8.06
C ASP A 180 -16.98 -14.71 7.12
N ALA A 181 -15.68 -15.00 7.03
CA ALA A 181 -15.17 -16.12 6.25
C ALA A 181 -15.68 -17.47 6.77
N GLN A 182 -15.70 -17.66 8.10
CA GLN A 182 -16.23 -18.88 8.72
C GLN A 182 -17.75 -19.03 8.47
N SER A 183 -18.50 -17.94 8.46
CA SER A 183 -19.93 -17.96 8.15
C SER A 183 -20.23 -18.40 6.71
N GLU A 184 -19.29 -18.17 5.79
CA GLU A 184 -19.34 -18.66 4.40
C GLU A 184 -18.78 -20.09 4.26
N GLY A 185 -18.43 -20.76 5.35
CA GLY A 185 -17.94 -22.15 5.36
C GLY A 185 -16.45 -22.29 5.08
N ILE A 186 -15.69 -21.20 5.12
CA ILE A 186 -14.23 -21.20 4.92
C ILE A 186 -13.56 -21.44 6.27
N GLY A 187 -12.83 -22.54 6.42
CA GLY A 187 -12.25 -22.99 7.70
C GLY A 187 -10.95 -22.25 8.08
N VAL A 188 -10.96 -20.91 8.03
CA VAL A 188 -9.80 -20.07 8.37
C VAL A 188 -9.73 -19.73 9.85
N TRP A 189 -8.50 -19.49 10.34
CA TRP A 189 -8.20 -19.03 11.68
C TRP A 189 -7.54 -17.66 11.66
N ASP A 190 -7.41 -17.00 12.80
CA ASP A 190 -6.77 -15.69 12.94
C ASP A 190 -5.36 -15.63 12.34
N ARG A 191 -4.56 -16.70 12.50
CA ARG A 191 -3.22 -16.83 11.89
C ARG A 191 -3.25 -16.84 10.36
N ASP A 192 -4.33 -17.32 9.73
CA ASP A 192 -4.44 -17.40 8.28
C ASP A 192 -4.78 -16.02 7.72
N ILE A 193 -5.68 -15.29 8.40
CA ILE A 193 -5.98 -13.89 8.11
C ILE A 193 -4.73 -13.02 8.27
N ASP A 194 -4.01 -13.17 9.40
CA ASP A 194 -2.77 -12.42 9.66
C ASP A 194 -1.71 -12.70 8.57
N ARG A 195 -1.54 -13.95 8.18
CA ARG A 195 -0.62 -14.34 7.09
C ARG A 195 -1.02 -13.73 5.75
N TYR A 196 -2.30 -13.65 5.42
CA TYR A 196 -2.79 -13.01 4.21
C TYR A 196 -2.47 -11.52 4.22
N LEU A 197 -2.81 -10.82 5.30
CA LEU A 197 -2.62 -9.38 5.46
C LEU A 197 -1.15 -8.96 5.38
N HIS A 198 -0.23 -9.82 5.85
CA HIS A 198 1.22 -9.58 5.81
C HIS A 198 1.92 -10.26 4.61
N SER A 199 1.17 -10.65 3.59
CA SER A 199 1.72 -11.25 2.36
C SER A 199 1.71 -10.26 1.18
N ASN A 200 2.40 -10.64 0.10
CA ASN A 200 2.41 -9.89 -1.16
C ASN A 200 1.04 -9.86 -1.89
N ARG A 201 0.00 -10.48 -1.34
CA ARG A 201 -1.37 -10.38 -1.84
C ARG A 201 -2.01 -9.04 -1.51
N VAL A 202 -1.51 -8.36 -0.50
CA VAL A 202 -1.88 -6.99 -0.15
C VAL A 202 -0.92 -6.05 -0.90
N PRO A 203 -1.41 -5.22 -1.83
CA PRO A 203 -0.57 -4.32 -2.59
C PRO A 203 0.05 -3.25 -1.69
N ILE A 204 1.29 -2.90 -2.01
CA ILE A 204 1.98 -1.79 -1.35
C ILE A 204 1.38 -0.47 -1.84
N TYR A 205 1.16 0.45 -0.93
CA TYR A 205 0.61 1.78 -1.17
C TYR A 205 1.47 2.83 -0.48
N ASN A 206 2.03 3.74 -1.27
CA ASN A 206 2.71 4.93 -0.76
C ASN A 206 1.84 6.16 -1.10
N PRO A 207 1.20 6.78 -0.12
CA PRO A 207 0.28 7.91 -0.37
C PRO A 207 0.95 9.13 -0.99
N LEU A 208 2.23 9.37 -0.69
CA LEU A 208 2.97 10.51 -1.24
C LEU A 208 3.33 10.26 -2.70
N GLU A 209 3.83 9.07 -3.03
CA GLU A 209 4.15 8.69 -4.42
C GLU A 209 2.88 8.63 -5.27
N GLU A 210 1.79 8.07 -4.73
CA GLU A 210 0.49 7.98 -5.41
C GLU A 210 -0.05 9.37 -5.74
N PHE A 211 0.02 10.32 -4.80
CA PHE A 211 -0.36 11.70 -5.05
C PHE A 211 0.48 12.34 -6.16
N LEU A 212 1.81 12.19 -6.10
CA LEU A 212 2.72 12.76 -7.11
C LEU A 212 2.55 12.10 -8.48
N PHE A 213 2.20 10.81 -8.54
CA PHE A 213 1.99 10.08 -9.78
C PHE A 213 0.75 10.53 -10.55
N HIS A 214 -0.31 10.95 -9.85
CA HIS A 214 -1.57 11.39 -10.45
C HIS A 214 -1.65 12.89 -10.74
N LEU A 215 -0.57 13.63 -10.57
CA LEU A 215 -0.54 15.05 -10.87
C LEU A 215 -0.74 15.32 -12.37
N PRO A 216 -1.50 16.36 -12.74
CA PRO A 216 -1.62 16.80 -14.13
C PRO A 216 -0.33 17.40 -14.64
N HIS A 217 -0.27 17.67 -15.94
CA HIS A 217 0.80 18.50 -16.48
C HIS A 217 0.73 19.92 -15.91
N TRP A 218 1.90 20.48 -15.56
CA TRP A 218 2.00 21.85 -15.08
C TRP A 218 1.53 22.84 -16.17
N ASP A 219 0.72 23.80 -15.79
CA ASP A 219 0.13 24.82 -16.68
C ASP A 219 1.05 26.02 -16.93
N GLY A 220 2.27 26.02 -16.39
CA GLY A 220 3.28 27.08 -16.55
C GLY A 220 3.13 28.26 -15.59
N LYS A 221 2.16 28.25 -14.66
CA LYS A 221 2.00 29.35 -13.68
C LYS A 221 2.84 29.06 -12.43
N ASP A 222 3.56 30.07 -11.99
CA ASP A 222 4.39 30.00 -10.79
C ASP A 222 3.55 30.14 -9.52
N ARG A 223 3.25 29.00 -8.92
CA ARG A 223 2.47 28.91 -7.67
C ARG A 223 3.34 28.79 -6.42
N ILE A 224 4.59 28.34 -6.58
CA ILE A 224 5.51 28.22 -5.44
C ILE A 224 5.88 29.61 -4.93
N HIS A 225 6.28 30.53 -5.82
CA HIS A 225 6.53 31.91 -5.43
C HIS A 225 5.25 32.63 -4.97
N ALA A 226 4.11 32.36 -5.62
CA ALA A 226 2.83 32.91 -5.17
C ALA A 226 2.48 32.44 -3.75
N LEU A 227 2.79 31.19 -3.38
CA LEU A 227 2.60 30.66 -2.03
C LEU A 227 3.58 31.33 -1.04
N ALA A 228 4.86 31.49 -1.39
CA ALA A 228 5.84 32.18 -0.57
C ALA A 228 5.41 33.63 -0.27
N ASN A 229 4.86 34.33 -1.26
CA ASN A 229 4.40 35.72 -1.18
C ASN A 229 3.16 35.91 -0.29
N ARG A 230 2.49 34.84 0.13
CA ARG A 230 1.42 34.93 1.16
C ARG A 230 1.99 35.31 2.54
N VAL A 231 3.29 35.09 2.76
CA VAL A 231 3.98 35.42 4.01
C VAL A 231 4.57 36.84 3.90
N PRO A 232 3.93 37.86 4.52
CA PRO A 232 4.45 39.21 4.48
C PRO A 232 5.73 39.32 5.31
N CYS A 233 6.87 39.50 4.65
CA CYS A 233 8.18 39.62 5.26
C CYS A 233 9.04 40.64 4.52
N LYS A 234 10.14 41.06 5.16
CA LYS A 234 11.11 42.02 4.56
C LYS A 234 12.35 41.34 3.98
N ASN A 235 12.47 40.03 4.16
CA ASN A 235 13.65 39.31 3.69
C ASN A 235 13.62 39.18 2.13
N PRO A 236 14.58 39.78 1.41
CA PRO A 236 14.58 39.78 -0.05
C PRO A 236 14.87 38.40 -0.65
N HIS A 237 15.42 37.48 0.15
CA HIS A 237 15.78 36.12 -0.29
C HIS A 237 14.70 35.08 0.07
N TRP A 238 13.59 35.50 0.71
CA TRP A 238 12.57 34.56 1.18
C TRP A 238 11.99 33.69 0.07
N GLU A 239 11.58 34.29 -1.03
CA GLU A 239 10.99 33.59 -2.17
C GLU A 239 11.92 32.49 -2.71
N LEU A 240 13.19 32.82 -2.92
CA LEU A 240 14.20 31.90 -3.44
C LEU A 240 14.46 30.76 -2.47
N LEU A 241 14.66 31.07 -1.18
CA LEU A 241 14.96 30.07 -0.16
C LEU A 241 13.74 29.15 0.08
N PHE A 242 12.52 29.71 0.08
CA PHE A 242 11.28 28.93 0.18
C PHE A 242 11.10 28.02 -1.02
N HIS A 243 11.32 28.50 -2.23
CA HIS A 243 11.22 27.73 -3.46
C HIS A 243 12.15 26.49 -3.40
N ARG A 244 13.43 26.67 -3.07
CA ARG A 244 14.38 25.55 -2.92
C ARG A 244 13.97 24.57 -1.84
N TRP A 245 13.54 25.08 -0.70
CA TRP A 245 13.07 24.24 0.40
C TRP A 245 11.83 23.43 0.01
N PHE A 246 10.89 24.05 -0.72
CA PHE A 246 9.69 23.37 -1.19
C PHE A 246 9.99 22.29 -2.22
N LEU A 247 10.85 22.56 -3.18
CA LEU A 247 11.32 21.55 -4.14
C LEU A 247 12.01 20.39 -3.44
N ASN A 248 12.84 20.67 -2.43
CA ASN A 248 13.52 19.64 -1.66
C ASN A 248 12.52 18.77 -0.88
N MET A 249 11.49 19.37 -0.30
CA MET A 249 10.40 18.63 0.35
C MET A 249 9.74 17.66 -0.63
N VAL A 250 9.36 18.11 -1.81
CA VAL A 250 8.74 17.26 -2.85
C VAL A 250 9.72 16.19 -3.36
N SER A 251 10.99 16.50 -3.49
CA SER A 251 12.02 15.52 -3.85
C SER A 251 12.11 14.37 -2.84
N HIS A 252 11.98 14.65 -1.54
CA HIS A 252 11.92 13.61 -0.51
C HIS A 252 10.69 12.72 -0.63
N TRP A 253 9.53 13.28 -1.02
CA TRP A 253 8.31 12.48 -1.23
C TRP A 253 8.43 11.48 -2.37
N ARG A 254 9.25 11.77 -3.37
CA ARG A 254 9.58 10.84 -4.48
C ARG A 254 10.41 9.64 -4.03
N GLY A 255 11.09 9.71 -2.89
CA GLY A 255 11.90 8.62 -2.36
C GLY A 255 13.15 8.25 -3.17
N VAL A 256 13.54 9.06 -4.15
CA VAL A 256 14.65 8.75 -5.10
C VAL A 256 15.98 9.30 -4.65
N ASP A 257 15.98 10.48 -4.03
CA ASP A 257 17.22 11.14 -3.58
C ASP A 257 17.61 10.67 -2.18
N LYS A 258 18.74 9.98 -2.11
CA LYS A 258 19.35 9.55 -0.84
C LYS A 258 20.63 10.33 -0.51
N MET A 259 21.00 11.30 -1.35
CA MET A 259 22.22 12.08 -1.20
C MET A 259 21.99 13.40 -0.47
N HIS A 260 20.88 14.08 -0.80
CA HIS A 260 20.58 15.40 -0.29
C HIS A 260 19.43 15.33 0.72
N ALA A 261 19.73 15.58 1.97
CA ALA A 261 18.70 15.78 2.97
C ALA A 261 18.09 17.19 2.82
N ASN A 262 16.79 17.35 3.09
CA ASN A 262 16.24 18.68 3.35
C ASN A 262 16.73 19.13 4.73
N ASN A 263 17.98 19.60 4.76
CA ASN A 263 18.72 19.94 5.97
C ASN A 263 18.38 21.33 6.52
N THR A 264 17.47 22.02 5.85
CA THR A 264 17.07 23.39 6.17
C THR A 264 15.58 23.41 6.54
N SER A 265 15.23 24.29 7.50
CA SER A 265 13.85 24.45 7.96
C SER A 265 13.48 25.93 7.99
N PRO A 266 12.43 26.38 7.30
CA PRO A 266 11.85 27.70 7.51
C PRO A 266 11.30 27.85 8.91
N ILE A 267 11.53 29.00 9.55
CA ILE A 267 10.96 29.35 10.85
C ILE A 267 10.23 30.69 10.71
N LEU A 268 8.93 30.65 10.83
CA LEU A 268 8.06 31.83 10.74
C LEU A 268 7.97 32.50 12.11
N VAL A 269 8.58 33.66 12.27
CA VAL A 269 8.67 34.39 13.53
C VAL A 269 7.73 35.58 13.50
N GLY A 270 6.85 35.73 14.50
CA GLY A 270 5.93 36.86 14.55
C GLY A 270 4.87 36.71 15.61
N ARG A 271 4.04 37.73 15.75
CA ARG A 271 2.99 37.80 16.78
C ARG A 271 2.04 36.60 16.71
N GLN A 272 1.48 36.24 17.83
CA GLN A 272 0.39 35.27 17.90
C GLN A 272 -0.81 35.75 17.05
N GLY A 273 -1.51 34.82 16.41
CA GLY A 273 -2.70 35.12 15.60
C GLY A 273 -2.42 35.57 14.16
N THR A 274 -1.15 35.58 13.70
CA THR A 274 -0.79 35.92 12.31
C THR A 274 -0.93 34.75 11.33
N HIS A 275 -1.62 33.67 11.68
CA HIS A 275 -1.91 32.47 10.87
C HIS A 275 -0.71 31.61 10.46
N LYS A 276 0.43 31.67 11.19
CA LYS A 276 1.65 30.91 10.91
C LYS A 276 1.39 29.40 10.86
N SER A 277 0.86 28.81 11.93
CA SER A 277 0.60 27.36 12.02
C SER A 277 -0.46 26.89 11.03
N THR A 278 -1.45 27.76 10.71
CA THR A 278 -2.43 27.49 9.66
C THR A 278 -1.75 27.38 8.29
N PHE A 279 -0.89 28.33 7.95
CA PHE A 279 -0.12 28.30 6.69
C PHE A 279 0.74 27.04 6.60
N CYS A 280 1.47 26.67 7.67
CA CYS A 280 2.26 25.44 7.68
C CYS A 280 1.42 24.19 7.37
N ARG A 281 0.24 24.09 7.96
CA ARG A 281 -0.67 22.97 7.72
C ARG A 281 -1.29 22.98 6.33
N GLU A 282 -1.62 24.15 5.82
CA GLU A 282 -2.26 24.30 4.50
C GLU A 282 -1.32 24.02 3.33
N MET A 283 -0.02 23.98 3.53
CA MET A 283 0.90 23.53 2.47
C MET A 283 0.64 22.07 2.08
N ILE A 284 0.16 21.24 2.99
CA ILE A 284 -0.13 19.83 2.72
C ILE A 284 -1.53 19.66 2.14
N PRO A 285 -1.68 18.97 0.98
CA PRO A 285 -2.97 18.70 0.38
C PRO A 285 -3.93 18.02 1.37
N PRO A 286 -5.25 18.27 1.32
CA PRO A 286 -6.22 17.66 2.21
C PRO A 286 -6.14 16.13 2.27
N ALA A 287 -5.88 15.47 1.12
CA ALA A 287 -5.72 14.02 1.02
C ALA A 287 -4.48 13.47 1.78
N LEU A 288 -3.46 14.31 1.99
CA LEU A 288 -2.22 13.95 2.67
C LEU A 288 -2.11 14.51 4.09
N ARG A 289 -3.16 15.15 4.62
CA ARG A 289 -3.15 15.78 5.95
C ARG A 289 -2.88 14.83 7.10
N ALA A 290 -3.17 13.55 6.94
CA ALA A 290 -2.80 12.51 7.91
C ALA A 290 -1.28 12.35 8.08
N TYR A 291 -0.49 12.85 7.12
CA TYR A 291 0.98 12.82 7.15
C TYR A 291 1.61 14.17 7.49
N TYR A 292 0.83 15.07 8.04
CA TYR A 292 1.28 16.29 8.69
C TYR A 292 1.20 16.14 10.21
N THR A 293 2.17 16.70 10.94
CA THR A 293 2.09 16.84 12.39
C THR A 293 2.68 18.17 12.86
N ASP A 294 2.12 18.72 13.90
CA ASP A 294 2.65 19.87 14.66
C ASP A 294 3.05 19.46 16.08
N SER A 295 3.05 18.16 16.35
CA SER A 295 3.40 17.59 17.65
C SER A 295 4.54 16.59 17.49
N ILE A 296 5.76 17.00 17.82
CA ILE A 296 6.95 16.15 17.86
C ILE A 296 7.56 16.18 19.26
N ASP A 297 7.76 14.99 19.83
CA ASP A 297 8.44 14.85 21.11
C ASP A 297 9.92 14.54 20.92
N PHE A 298 10.77 15.51 21.18
CA PHE A 298 12.23 15.38 21.11
C PHE A 298 12.85 14.65 22.32
N SER A 299 12.09 14.35 23.37
CA SER A 299 12.59 13.59 24.53
C SER A 299 12.81 12.11 24.18
N HIS A 300 12.02 11.57 23.27
CA HIS A 300 12.12 10.21 22.74
C HIS A 300 12.78 10.19 21.35
N LYS A 301 14.12 10.29 21.34
CA LYS A 301 14.91 10.43 20.09
C LYS A 301 14.57 9.39 19.01
N ARG A 302 14.34 8.13 19.40
CA ARG A 302 14.02 7.05 18.48
C ARG A 302 12.68 7.27 17.79
N ASP A 303 11.68 7.70 18.52
CA ASP A 303 10.34 7.95 17.99
C ASP A 303 10.35 9.19 17.10
N ALA A 304 11.08 10.25 17.50
CA ALA A 304 11.30 11.41 16.66
C ALA A 304 12.02 11.09 15.33
N GLU A 305 12.96 10.13 15.33
CA GLU A 305 13.58 9.66 14.10
C GLU A 305 12.60 8.85 13.22
N LEU A 306 11.68 8.07 13.80
CA LEU A 306 10.64 7.38 13.04
C LEU A 306 9.67 8.35 12.36
N TYR A 307 9.47 9.54 12.92
CA TYR A 307 8.65 10.59 12.31
C TYR A 307 9.18 11.03 10.96
N LEU A 308 10.50 10.94 10.72
CA LEU A 308 11.11 11.26 9.43
C LEU A 308 10.62 10.35 8.29
N ASN A 309 10.28 9.10 8.60
CA ASN A 309 9.73 8.15 7.65
C ASN A 309 8.19 8.24 7.57
N ARG A 310 7.53 8.61 8.67
CA ARG A 310 6.06 8.58 8.78
C ARG A 310 5.37 9.81 8.20
N PHE A 311 5.94 11.00 8.42
CA PHE A 311 5.30 12.26 8.05
C PHE A 311 5.89 12.86 6.77
N ALA A 312 5.09 13.64 6.07
CA ALA A 312 5.48 14.42 4.90
C ALA A 312 6.05 15.78 5.29
N LEU A 313 5.44 16.39 6.31
CA LEU A 313 5.85 17.68 6.86
C LEU A 313 5.63 17.68 8.38
N ILE A 314 6.66 18.12 9.12
CA ILE A 314 6.63 18.30 10.55
C ILE A 314 6.72 19.79 10.85
N ASN A 315 5.69 20.36 11.46
CA ASN A 315 5.74 21.71 11.97
C ASN A 315 6.23 21.70 13.43
N ILE A 316 7.30 22.43 13.69
CA ILE A 316 7.76 22.66 15.06
C ILE A 316 7.03 23.91 15.55
N ASP A 317 5.86 23.70 16.12
CA ASP A 317 5.11 24.81 16.71
C ASP A 317 5.80 25.28 18.00
N GLU A 318 5.80 26.59 18.25
CA GLU A 318 6.50 27.20 19.38
C GLU A 318 8.00 26.83 19.44
N PHE A 319 8.72 27.03 18.33
CA PHE A 319 10.16 26.73 18.23
C PHE A 319 10.99 27.38 19.36
N ASP A 320 10.57 28.51 19.89
CA ASP A 320 11.15 29.21 21.05
C ASP A 320 11.11 28.40 22.34
N GLN A 321 10.26 27.38 22.46
CA GLN A 321 10.19 26.49 23.61
C GLN A 321 11.19 25.32 23.57
N ILE A 322 11.87 25.13 22.44
CA ILE A 322 12.82 24.03 22.29
C ILE A 322 14.10 24.31 23.06
N THR A 323 14.45 23.39 23.96
CA THR A 323 15.67 23.49 24.77
C THR A 323 16.95 23.32 23.91
N LEU A 324 18.08 23.80 24.38
CA LEU A 324 19.38 23.69 23.72
C LEU A 324 19.73 22.24 23.32
N PRO A 325 19.56 21.20 24.16
CA PRO A 325 19.79 19.81 23.76
C PRO A 325 18.85 19.34 22.68
N GLN A 326 17.59 19.79 22.67
CA GLN A 326 16.61 19.47 21.63
C GLN A 326 16.94 20.15 20.30
N GLN A 327 17.41 21.41 20.31
CA GLN A 327 17.92 22.07 19.10
C GLN A 327 19.14 21.30 18.51
N GLY A 328 20.05 20.84 19.38
CA GLY A 328 21.18 20.01 18.96
C GLY A 328 20.73 18.69 18.30
N PHE A 329 19.72 18.05 18.83
CA PHE A 329 19.16 16.85 18.25
C PHE A 329 18.40 17.13 16.94
N LEU A 330 17.62 18.22 16.88
CA LEU A 330 16.96 18.66 15.64
C LEU A 330 17.98 18.89 14.53
N LYS A 331 19.08 19.59 14.79
CA LYS A 331 20.18 19.80 13.82
C LYS A 331 20.75 18.47 13.32
N HIS A 332 20.81 17.44 14.18
CA HIS A 332 21.28 16.11 13.80
C HIS A 332 20.28 15.42 12.87
N ILE A 333 18.97 15.42 13.18
CA ILE A 333 17.97 14.74 12.35
C ILE A 333 17.69 15.47 11.03
N LEU A 334 17.86 16.79 10.97
CA LEU A 334 17.76 17.57 9.73
C LEU A 334 18.76 17.12 8.67
N GLN A 335 19.94 16.65 9.06
CA GLN A 335 21.01 16.23 8.15
C GLN A 335 20.88 14.79 7.64
N LYS A 336 19.96 14.00 8.19
CA LYS A 336 19.80 12.60 7.78
C LYS A 336 19.06 12.48 6.44
N PRO A 337 19.69 12.00 5.37
CA PRO A 337 18.97 11.74 4.11
C PRO A 337 18.13 10.45 4.18
N VAL A 338 18.52 9.51 5.04
CA VAL A 338 17.84 8.25 5.31
C VAL A 338 17.78 7.98 6.80
N VAL A 339 16.88 7.12 7.21
CA VAL A 339 16.67 6.77 8.63
C VAL A 339 17.06 5.31 8.85
N ASN A 340 18.10 5.07 9.62
CA ASN A 340 18.57 3.72 9.97
C ASN A 340 18.05 3.33 11.34
N LEU A 341 16.90 2.68 11.40
CA LEU A 341 16.24 2.31 12.63
C LEU A 341 15.74 0.87 12.65
N ARG A 342 15.66 0.34 13.85
CA ARG A 342 14.99 -0.92 14.12
C ARG A 342 13.54 -0.62 14.48
N LYS A 343 12.57 -1.03 13.62
CA LYS A 343 11.14 -0.89 13.94
C LYS A 343 10.81 -1.61 15.26
N PRO A 344 9.80 -1.17 16.00
CA PRO A 344 9.30 -1.92 17.15
C PRO A 344 9.05 -3.38 16.77
N HIS A 345 9.50 -4.31 17.60
CA HIS A 345 9.44 -5.76 17.35
C HIS A 345 10.24 -6.29 16.14
N GLY A 346 10.92 -5.43 15.39
CA GLY A 346 11.80 -5.84 14.28
C GLY A 346 13.08 -6.52 14.78
N ARG A 347 13.60 -7.49 14.01
CA ARG A 347 14.84 -8.21 14.36
C ARG A 347 16.10 -7.53 13.80
N SER A 348 15.97 -6.76 12.74
CA SER A 348 17.09 -6.10 12.04
C SER A 348 16.93 -4.58 12.01
N VAL A 349 18.05 -3.88 11.85
CA VAL A 349 18.04 -2.46 11.49
C VAL A 349 17.66 -2.36 10.02
N LEU A 350 16.71 -1.50 9.72
CA LEU A 350 16.25 -1.21 8.38
C LEU A 350 16.66 0.21 7.99
N GLU A 351 17.09 0.38 6.76
CA GLU A 351 17.19 1.68 6.14
C GLU A 351 15.79 2.09 5.69
N LEU A 352 15.24 3.12 6.30
CA LEU A 352 13.93 3.66 5.99
C LEU A 352 14.10 4.94 5.18
N GLN A 353 13.24 5.12 4.18
CA GLN A 353 13.17 6.37 3.42
C GLN A 353 12.79 7.52 4.35
N ARG A 354 13.47 8.66 4.23
CA ARG A 354 13.02 9.89 4.83
C ARG A 354 12.06 10.60 3.87
N TYR A 355 10.88 10.96 4.36
CA TYR A 355 9.90 11.77 3.65
C TYR A 355 9.74 13.16 4.28
N ALA A 356 9.91 13.26 5.60
CA ALA A 356 9.64 14.48 6.34
C ALA A 356 10.62 15.60 6.02
N SER A 357 10.05 16.76 5.72
CA SER A 357 10.71 18.06 5.85
C SER A 357 10.20 18.77 7.10
N PHE A 358 10.92 19.77 7.54
CA PHE A 358 10.58 20.55 8.72
C PHE A 358 10.24 21.99 8.36
N ILE A 359 9.29 22.55 9.09
CA ILE A 359 8.99 23.97 9.17
C ILE A 359 8.75 24.31 10.65
N GLY A 360 8.84 25.55 11.05
CA GLY A 360 8.54 25.92 12.42
C GLY A 360 7.87 27.27 12.54
N THR A 361 7.27 27.50 13.71
CA THR A 361 6.70 28.80 14.07
C THR A 361 7.27 29.26 15.41
N SER A 362 7.40 30.57 15.60
CA SER A 362 7.81 31.16 16.87
C SER A 362 7.06 32.48 17.10
N ASN A 363 6.86 32.81 18.36
CA ASN A 363 6.34 34.10 18.77
C ASN A 363 7.44 35.07 19.25
N GLN A 364 8.66 34.58 19.43
CA GLN A 364 9.82 35.34 19.88
C GLN A 364 10.92 35.33 18.83
N LYS A 365 11.74 36.39 18.78
CA LYS A 365 12.86 36.52 17.87
C LYS A 365 14.13 35.81 18.38
N ASP A 366 14.37 35.82 19.68
CA ASP A 366 15.57 35.26 20.32
C ASP A 366 15.49 33.73 20.41
N LEU A 367 15.62 33.04 19.25
CA LEU A 367 15.39 31.60 19.17
C LEU A 367 16.62 30.76 18.88
N LEU A 368 17.66 31.34 18.27
CA LEU A 368 18.85 30.60 17.89
C LEU A 368 19.92 30.70 18.98
N THR A 369 20.16 29.59 19.64
CA THR A 369 21.11 29.51 20.77
C THR A 369 22.56 29.23 20.33
N ASP A 370 22.77 28.77 19.10
CA ASP A 370 24.06 28.39 18.56
C ASP A 370 24.25 28.99 17.16
N PRO A 371 25.07 30.05 17.03
CA PRO A 371 25.33 30.71 15.74
C PRO A 371 25.94 29.77 14.70
N SER A 372 26.75 28.78 15.12
CA SER A 372 27.40 27.83 14.18
C SER A 372 26.41 26.93 13.48
N GLY A 373 25.23 26.76 14.03
CA GLY A 373 24.16 25.94 13.49
C GLY A 373 23.04 26.71 12.80
N SER A 374 23.13 28.05 12.74
CA SER A 374 22.06 28.91 12.23
C SER A 374 21.78 28.70 10.74
N ARG A 375 22.76 28.30 9.95
CA ARG A 375 22.63 27.96 8.51
C ARG A 375 21.58 26.89 8.18
N ARG A 376 21.02 26.18 9.17
CA ARG A 376 19.96 25.18 8.98
C ARG A 376 18.56 25.76 9.10
N PHE A 377 18.44 27.04 9.39
CA PHE A 377 17.17 27.69 9.59
C PHE A 377 17.03 28.88 8.64
N ILE A 378 15.84 29.01 8.04
CA ILE A 378 15.44 30.19 7.25
C ILE A 378 14.51 30.99 8.17
N CYS A 379 15.07 31.82 9.05
CA CYS A 379 14.26 32.61 9.98
C CYS A 379 13.66 33.81 9.27
N ILE A 380 12.33 33.96 9.34
CA ILE A 380 11.59 35.01 8.64
C ILE A 380 10.70 35.75 9.64
N GLU A 381 10.88 37.06 9.75
CA GLU A 381 9.96 37.92 10.49
C GLU A 381 8.69 38.16 9.69
N VAL A 382 7.58 37.63 10.17
CA VAL A 382 6.25 37.82 9.63
C VAL A 382 5.72 39.17 10.10
N THR A 383 5.61 40.15 9.20
CA THR A 383 5.28 41.54 9.50
C THR A 383 3.78 41.83 9.55
N GLY A 384 2.94 40.89 9.09
CA GLY A 384 1.49 41.02 9.05
C GLY A 384 0.78 39.67 9.12
N ASN A 385 -0.52 39.64 8.83
CA ASN A 385 -1.26 38.39 8.74
C ASN A 385 -0.89 37.66 7.45
N ILE A 386 -0.60 36.37 7.54
CA ILE A 386 -0.41 35.51 6.36
C ILE A 386 -1.78 35.30 5.70
N ASP A 387 -1.82 35.39 4.37
CA ASP A 387 -3.06 35.18 3.62
C ASP A 387 -3.36 33.66 3.51
N THR A 388 -4.29 33.21 4.31
CA THR A 388 -4.82 31.83 4.29
C THR A 388 -6.22 31.76 3.70
N THR A 389 -6.73 32.86 3.14
CA THR A 389 -8.10 32.93 2.64
C THR A 389 -8.23 32.44 1.19
N GLN A 390 -7.16 32.55 0.42
CA GLN A 390 -7.17 32.10 -0.97
C GLN A 390 -6.95 30.59 -1.07
N PRO A 391 -7.74 29.91 -1.91
CA PRO A 391 -7.56 28.47 -2.10
C PRO A 391 -6.18 28.16 -2.71
N ILE A 392 -5.65 27.00 -2.39
CA ILE A 392 -4.43 26.47 -3.00
C ILE A 392 -4.83 25.43 -4.04
N ASP A 393 -4.36 25.64 -5.27
CA ASP A 393 -4.45 24.65 -6.33
C ASP A 393 -3.30 23.64 -6.14
N TYR A 394 -3.54 22.65 -5.28
CA TYR A 394 -2.50 21.69 -4.89
C TYR A 394 -1.99 20.88 -6.07
N GLU A 395 -2.86 20.45 -6.97
CA GLU A 395 -2.44 19.65 -8.12
C GLU A 395 -1.43 20.41 -8.97
N GLN A 396 -1.70 21.66 -9.28
CA GLN A 396 -0.82 22.48 -10.09
C GLN A 396 0.43 22.99 -9.32
N LEU A 397 0.30 23.24 -8.01
CA LEU A 397 1.45 23.61 -7.16
C LEU A 397 2.49 22.48 -7.13
N TYR A 398 2.06 21.24 -6.91
CA TYR A 398 2.96 20.09 -6.86
C TYR A 398 3.38 19.64 -8.28
N ALA A 399 2.54 19.84 -9.30
CA ALA A 399 2.92 19.62 -10.69
C ALA A 399 4.07 20.57 -11.12
N GLN A 400 4.05 21.83 -10.68
CA GLN A 400 5.17 22.76 -10.85
C GLN A 400 6.45 22.19 -10.24
N ALA A 401 6.41 21.82 -8.96
CA ALA A 401 7.59 21.29 -8.27
C ALA A 401 8.15 20.05 -8.97
N MET A 402 7.27 19.11 -9.37
CA MET A 402 7.68 17.92 -10.11
C MET A 402 8.29 18.25 -11.46
N HIS A 403 7.72 19.21 -12.20
CA HIS A 403 8.24 19.68 -13.48
C HIS A 403 9.65 20.26 -13.32
N GLU A 404 9.84 21.16 -12.37
CA GLU A 404 11.11 21.84 -12.13
C GLU A 404 12.21 20.87 -11.69
N ILE A 405 11.91 19.94 -10.76
CA ILE A 405 12.83 18.88 -10.34
C ILE A 405 13.25 18.00 -11.54
N HIS A 406 12.30 17.62 -12.41
CA HIS A 406 12.59 16.81 -13.59
C HIS A 406 13.46 17.55 -14.62
N HIS A 407 13.37 18.87 -14.71
CA HIS A 407 14.18 19.70 -15.60
C HIS A 407 15.51 20.13 -14.99
N GLY A 408 15.84 19.63 -13.80
CA GLY A 408 17.13 19.83 -13.17
C GLY A 408 17.25 21.11 -12.36
N GLU A 409 16.10 21.72 -11.99
CA GLU A 409 16.13 22.86 -11.05
C GLU A 409 16.74 22.41 -9.71
N ARG A 410 17.63 23.28 -9.18
CA ARG A 410 18.34 22.99 -7.95
C ARG A 410 17.44 23.08 -6.73
N TYR A 411 17.32 22.00 -5.98
CA TYR A 411 16.50 21.92 -4.77
C TYR A 411 17.31 21.76 -3.47
N TRP A 412 18.64 21.67 -3.55
CA TRP A 412 19.51 21.64 -2.37
C TRP A 412 20.15 23.01 -2.14
N PHE A 413 20.56 23.28 -0.91
CA PHE A 413 21.25 24.50 -0.50
C PHE A 413 22.76 24.32 -0.62
N ASP A 414 23.44 25.29 -1.21
CA ASP A 414 24.90 25.36 -1.31
C ASP A 414 25.49 26.33 -0.30
N SER A 415 26.83 26.54 -0.38
CA SER A 415 27.54 27.40 0.55
C SER A 415 27.15 28.88 0.44
N GLU A 416 26.73 29.35 -0.74
CA GLU A 416 26.22 30.72 -0.93
C GLU A 416 24.87 30.91 -0.23
N ASP A 417 23.96 29.95 -0.39
CA ASP A 417 22.67 29.93 0.31
C ASP A 417 22.88 29.89 1.83
N GLU A 418 23.80 29.04 2.30
CA GLU A 418 24.11 28.92 3.73
C GLU A 418 24.68 30.24 4.31
N GLN A 419 25.47 30.99 3.51
CA GLN A 419 25.97 32.30 3.91
C GLN A 419 24.82 33.31 4.02
N ILE A 420 23.94 33.39 3.02
CA ILE A 420 22.74 34.25 3.02
C ILE A 420 21.88 33.96 4.26
N MET A 421 21.61 32.68 4.55
CA MET A 421 20.83 32.29 5.73
C MET A 421 21.54 32.71 7.04
N THR A 422 22.85 32.50 7.13
CA THR A 422 23.62 32.85 8.33
C THR A 422 23.62 34.37 8.60
N GLU A 423 23.77 35.18 7.56
CA GLU A 423 23.71 36.63 7.68
C GLU A 423 22.34 37.12 8.09
N ASN A 424 21.29 36.59 7.50
CA ASN A 424 19.89 36.90 7.84
C ASN A 424 19.55 36.49 9.29
N ASN A 425 20.08 35.36 9.76
CA ASN A 425 19.74 34.78 11.04
C ASN A 425 20.38 35.53 12.25
N ARG A 426 21.32 36.44 12.03
CA ARG A 426 21.92 37.26 13.10
C ARG A 426 20.89 38.03 13.93
N GLU A 427 19.80 38.44 13.31
CA GLU A 427 18.69 39.13 14.00
C GLU A 427 17.89 38.23 14.94
N PHE A 428 18.05 36.90 14.82
CA PHE A 428 17.32 35.88 15.57
C PHE A 428 18.20 35.11 16.57
N GLU A 429 19.47 35.50 16.70
CA GLU A 429 20.40 34.91 17.64
C GLU A 429 20.14 35.48 19.06
N GLN A 430 20.19 34.59 20.04
CA GLN A 430 20.08 35.02 21.44
C GLN A 430 21.26 35.91 21.83
N THR A 431 20.98 37.08 22.39
CA THR A 431 22.03 37.94 22.93
C THR A 431 22.64 37.24 24.15
N PRO A 432 23.97 37.05 24.22
CA PRO A 432 24.61 36.48 25.39
C PRO A 432 24.28 37.34 26.61
N ALA A 433 23.83 36.69 27.69
CA ALA A 433 23.50 37.33 28.97
C ALA A 433 24.77 37.85 29.65
#